data_4c6ca2611866a9e64032891e9a2f25cf
#
_entry.id   4c6ca2611866a9e64032891e9a2f25cf
#
_cell.length_a   1.000
_cell.length_b   1.000
_cell.length_c   1.000
_cell.angle_alpha   90.00
_cell.angle_beta   90.00
_cell.angle_gamma   90.00
#
_symmetry.space_group_name_H-M   'P 1'
#
loop_
_entity.id
_entity.type
_entity.pdbx_description
1 polymer ?
#
loop_
_entity_poly.entity_id
_entity_poly.type
_entity_poly.pdbx_seq_one_letter_code
_entity_poly.pdbx_strand_id
1 'polypeptide(L)'
;MNEQGFTDDVYERLRGICTAVAVLAGDAAPESTLTGPVAFVSAGRVSVVVDAEAGRRRTIALLQEGDALVLPAGGWPGAPGARVRAATDAELLVLNREIGDVLCSDAGLGAWIVRAMASAVADRELSVAIALEPRLERRLVLKLRQLADRWGKVTPEGVRLDLRVTHQELGDMIGAARESITVALGRLQDQGEIIVRRRTVIIRRMDDQDGTATDTA
;
A
#
# COMPACT_ATOMS: atom_id res chain seq x y z
N MET A 1 -2.60 15.95 -3.81
CA MET A 1 -1.15 16.20 -3.76
C MET A 1 -0.62 15.19 -2.76
N ASN A 2 0.20 14.25 -3.20
CA ASN A 2 0.68 13.16 -2.36
C ASN A 2 1.63 13.76 -1.31
N GLU A 3 1.58 13.27 -0.05
CA GLU A 3 2.45 13.77 1.06
C GLU A 3 3.94 13.67 0.72
N GLN A 4 4.31 12.83 -0.26
CA GLN A 4 5.68 12.65 -0.73
C GLN A 4 6.14 13.70 -1.76
N GLY A 5 5.28 14.66 -2.15
CA GLY A 5 5.65 15.72 -3.08
C GLY A 5 5.98 15.21 -4.49
N PHE A 6 5.26 14.18 -4.98
CA PHE A 6 5.34 13.77 -6.38
C PHE A 6 4.72 14.86 -7.24
N THR A 7 5.57 15.61 -7.91
CA THR A 7 5.22 16.77 -8.72
C THR A 7 5.61 16.53 -10.17
N ASP A 8 5.08 17.34 -11.09
CA ASP A 8 5.45 17.26 -12.50
C ASP A 8 6.98 17.39 -12.70
N ASP A 9 7.66 18.24 -11.90
CA ASP A 9 9.12 18.37 -11.93
C ASP A 9 9.83 17.06 -11.55
N VAL A 10 9.38 16.41 -10.48
CA VAL A 10 9.93 15.10 -10.05
C VAL A 10 9.67 14.04 -11.13
N TYR A 11 8.47 14.03 -11.71
CA TYR A 11 8.11 13.10 -12.78
C TYR A 11 9.02 13.25 -14.00
N GLU A 12 9.21 14.48 -14.51
CA GLU A 12 10.06 14.73 -15.68
C GLU A 12 11.53 14.34 -15.41
N ARG A 13 12.03 14.63 -14.23
CA ARG A 13 13.40 14.26 -13.83
C ARG A 13 13.56 12.73 -13.72
N LEU A 14 12.59 12.03 -13.14
CA LEU A 14 12.58 10.57 -13.11
C LEU A 14 12.52 9.97 -14.51
N ARG A 15 11.70 10.52 -15.40
CA ARG A 15 11.63 10.06 -16.80
C ARG A 15 12.97 10.15 -17.53
N GLY A 16 13.81 11.11 -17.17
CA GLY A 16 15.14 11.28 -17.74
C GLY A 16 16.14 10.19 -17.34
N ILE A 17 15.87 9.43 -16.25
CA ILE A 17 16.82 8.44 -15.70
C ILE A 17 16.21 7.05 -15.48
N CYS A 18 14.92 6.87 -15.78
CA CYS A 18 14.18 5.63 -15.61
C CYS A 18 13.71 5.06 -16.95
N THR A 19 13.45 3.77 -16.98
CA THR A 19 12.68 3.15 -18.06
C THR A 19 11.20 3.14 -17.70
N ALA A 20 10.35 3.64 -18.58
CA ALA A 20 8.90 3.57 -18.41
C ALA A 20 8.37 2.19 -18.83
N VAL A 21 7.53 1.61 -17.96
CA VAL A 21 6.89 0.31 -18.16
C VAL A 21 5.38 0.50 -18.02
N ALA A 22 4.64 0.38 -19.11
CA ALA A 22 3.19 0.41 -19.11
C ALA A 22 2.63 -0.97 -18.80
N VAL A 23 1.62 -1.04 -17.91
CA VAL A 23 0.96 -2.29 -17.51
C VAL A 23 -0.55 -2.07 -17.56
N LEU A 24 -1.25 -2.87 -18.36
CA LEU A 24 -2.71 -2.78 -18.48
C LEU A 24 -3.41 -3.34 -17.23
N ALA A 25 -4.59 -2.81 -16.95
CA ALA A 25 -5.41 -3.26 -15.83
C ALA A 25 -5.62 -4.78 -15.85
N GLY A 26 -5.32 -5.43 -14.74
CA GLY A 26 -5.42 -6.88 -14.58
C GLY A 26 -4.16 -7.67 -14.96
N ASP A 27 -3.21 -7.08 -15.70
CA ASP A 27 -1.97 -7.73 -16.09
C ASP A 27 -0.89 -7.62 -15.00
N ALA A 28 0.14 -8.45 -15.13
CA ALA A 28 1.36 -8.36 -14.34
C ALA A 28 2.46 -7.67 -15.15
N ALA A 29 3.24 -6.82 -14.48
CA ALA A 29 4.45 -6.28 -15.09
C ALA A 29 5.44 -7.44 -15.39
N PRO A 30 6.04 -7.47 -16.59
CA PRO A 30 7.05 -8.48 -16.91
C PRO A 30 8.25 -8.37 -15.96
N GLU A 31 8.66 -9.48 -15.35
CA GLU A 31 9.79 -9.50 -14.40
C GLU A 31 11.08 -8.96 -15.02
N SER A 32 11.28 -9.22 -16.32
CA SER A 32 12.43 -8.72 -17.08
C SER A 32 12.51 -7.20 -17.19
N THR A 33 11.42 -6.49 -16.90
CA THR A 33 11.37 -5.02 -16.93
C THR A 33 11.63 -4.39 -15.56
N LEU A 34 11.58 -5.17 -14.48
CA LEU A 34 11.75 -4.71 -13.09
C LEU A 34 13.17 -5.01 -12.58
N THR A 35 14.19 -4.55 -13.31
CA THR A 35 15.60 -4.90 -13.07
C THR A 35 16.39 -3.89 -12.25
N GLY A 36 15.83 -2.72 -11.97
CA GLY A 36 16.47 -1.67 -11.17
C GLY A 36 16.33 -1.85 -9.67
N PRO A 37 16.95 -1.00 -8.85
CA PRO A 37 16.83 -1.04 -7.38
C PRO A 37 15.47 -0.58 -6.87
N VAL A 38 14.78 0.25 -7.63
CA VAL A 38 13.49 0.83 -7.28
C VAL A 38 12.67 1.16 -8.53
N ALA A 39 11.37 1.01 -8.45
CA ALA A 39 10.41 1.54 -9.41
C ALA A 39 9.46 2.51 -8.73
N PHE A 40 8.96 3.51 -9.46
CA PHE A 40 7.97 4.47 -8.98
C PHE A 40 6.69 4.33 -9.78
N VAL A 41 5.55 4.40 -9.12
CA VAL A 41 4.26 4.45 -9.81
C VAL A 41 4.06 5.89 -10.28
N SER A 42 4.12 6.12 -11.58
CA SER A 42 3.88 7.44 -12.17
C SER A 42 2.43 7.68 -12.55
N ALA A 43 1.68 6.60 -12.80
CA ALA A 43 0.25 6.66 -13.05
C ALA A 43 -0.44 5.38 -12.62
N GLY A 44 -1.71 5.48 -12.23
CA GLY A 44 -2.54 4.34 -11.90
C GLY A 44 -2.28 3.74 -10.53
N ARG A 45 -2.66 2.46 -10.37
CA ARG A 45 -2.48 1.69 -9.13
C ARG A 45 -1.97 0.29 -9.42
N VAL A 46 -1.03 -0.15 -8.62
CA VAL A 46 -0.47 -1.50 -8.69
C VAL A 46 -0.51 -2.18 -7.32
N SER A 47 -0.51 -3.49 -7.33
CA SER A 47 -0.38 -4.32 -6.13
C SER A 47 0.80 -5.27 -6.28
N VAL A 48 1.54 -5.49 -5.20
CA VAL A 48 2.52 -6.58 -5.14
C VAL A 48 1.81 -7.77 -4.54
N VAL A 49 1.71 -8.84 -5.32
CA VAL A 49 1.00 -10.06 -4.93
C VAL A 49 1.96 -11.25 -4.91
N VAL A 50 1.72 -12.17 -3.99
CA VAL A 50 2.44 -13.44 -3.87
C VAL A 50 1.42 -14.56 -3.93
N ASP A 51 1.71 -15.57 -4.71
CA ASP A 51 0.94 -16.81 -4.69
C ASP A 51 1.42 -17.67 -3.51
N ALA A 52 0.60 -17.74 -2.45
CA ALA A 52 0.88 -18.58 -1.30
C ALA A 52 0.45 -20.04 -1.56
N GLU A 53 0.87 -20.94 -0.68
CA GLU A 53 0.46 -22.36 -0.75
C GLU A 53 -1.06 -22.52 -0.82
N ALA A 54 -1.53 -23.58 -1.45
CA ALA A 54 -2.94 -23.89 -1.71
C ALA A 54 -3.67 -22.86 -2.62
N GLY A 55 -2.95 -22.19 -3.53
CA GLY A 55 -3.54 -21.27 -4.51
C GLY A 55 -4.11 -19.99 -3.92
N ARG A 56 -3.82 -19.70 -2.66
CA ARG A 56 -4.23 -18.44 -2.02
C ARG A 56 -3.28 -17.31 -2.41
N ARG A 57 -3.85 -16.20 -2.84
CA ARG A 57 -3.10 -14.97 -3.11
C ARG A 57 -2.91 -14.17 -1.83
N ARG A 58 -1.77 -13.49 -1.72
CA ARG A 58 -1.48 -12.49 -0.70
C ARG A 58 -1.08 -11.18 -1.36
N THR A 59 -1.67 -10.09 -0.92
CA THR A 59 -1.26 -8.74 -1.34
C THR A 59 -0.38 -8.15 -0.26
N ILE A 60 0.91 -7.99 -0.58
CA ILE A 60 1.91 -7.46 0.37
C ILE A 60 2.06 -5.94 0.29
N ALA A 61 1.71 -5.33 -0.84
CA ALA A 61 1.67 -3.88 -0.99
C ALA A 61 0.58 -3.46 -1.96
N LEU A 62 -0.02 -2.31 -1.72
CA LEU A 62 -0.88 -1.59 -2.64
C LEU A 62 -0.27 -0.21 -2.85
N LEU A 63 0.00 0.15 -4.09
CA LEU A 63 0.76 1.32 -4.48
C LEU A 63 -0.04 2.17 -5.48
N GLN A 64 0.15 3.47 -5.40
CA GLN A 64 -0.45 4.46 -6.28
C GLN A 64 0.59 5.46 -6.76
N GLU A 65 0.19 6.40 -7.57
CA GLU A 65 1.02 7.50 -8.06
C GLU A 65 1.83 8.15 -6.94
N GLY A 66 3.14 8.29 -7.17
CA GLY A 66 4.13 8.80 -6.22
C GLY A 66 4.71 7.77 -5.27
N ASP A 67 4.23 6.53 -5.26
CA ASP A 67 4.78 5.49 -4.40
C ASP A 67 6.01 4.82 -5.01
N ALA A 68 6.94 4.42 -4.13
CA ALA A 68 8.11 3.65 -4.49
C ALA A 68 7.89 2.16 -4.24
N LEU A 69 8.34 1.36 -5.19
CA LEU A 69 8.49 -0.08 -5.08
C LEU A 69 9.98 -0.41 -5.01
N VAL A 70 10.49 -0.74 -3.84
CA VAL A 70 11.85 -1.24 -3.70
C VAL A 70 11.93 -2.64 -4.29
N LEU A 71 12.83 -2.81 -5.25
CA LEU A 71 13.06 -4.06 -5.97
C LEU A 71 14.32 -4.73 -5.41
N PRO A 72 14.20 -5.86 -4.69
CA PRO A 72 15.39 -6.54 -4.15
C PRO A 72 16.19 -7.18 -5.29
N ALA A 73 17.51 -7.05 -5.24
CA ALA A 73 18.38 -7.74 -6.19
C ALA A 73 18.14 -9.26 -6.11
N GLY A 74 17.87 -9.88 -7.26
CA GLY A 74 17.57 -11.32 -7.33
C GLY A 74 16.13 -11.70 -6.96
N GLY A 75 15.21 -10.74 -6.92
CA GLY A 75 13.79 -10.96 -6.59
C GLY A 75 13.48 -10.83 -5.10
N TRP A 76 12.26 -11.18 -4.68
CA TRP A 76 11.87 -11.13 -3.26
C TRP A 76 12.30 -12.41 -2.53
N PRO A 77 13.31 -12.36 -1.63
CA PRO A 77 13.72 -13.52 -0.84
C PRO A 77 12.54 -14.04 0.01
N GLY A 78 12.31 -15.33 -0.03
CA GLY A 78 11.20 -15.95 0.72
C GLY A 78 9.79 -15.72 0.14
N ALA A 79 9.67 -15.04 -1.00
CA ALA A 79 8.43 -14.83 -1.71
C ALA A 79 8.56 -15.21 -3.20
N PRO A 80 8.87 -16.48 -3.53
CA PRO A 80 8.94 -16.92 -4.92
C PRO A 80 7.59 -16.69 -5.58
N GLY A 81 7.59 -16.15 -6.80
CA GLY A 81 6.37 -15.81 -7.54
C GLY A 81 5.71 -14.50 -7.12
N ALA A 82 6.41 -13.63 -6.39
CA ALA A 82 5.96 -12.25 -6.17
C ALA A 82 5.86 -11.51 -7.50
N ARG A 83 4.71 -10.89 -7.76
CA ARG A 83 4.42 -10.18 -9.02
C ARG A 83 3.82 -8.82 -8.74
N VAL A 84 4.16 -7.86 -9.60
CA VAL A 84 3.53 -6.54 -9.63
C VAL A 84 2.35 -6.60 -10.59
N ARG A 85 1.13 -6.41 -10.10
CA ARG A 85 -0.09 -6.43 -10.91
C ARG A 85 -0.73 -5.06 -10.94
N ALA A 86 -1.18 -4.64 -12.10
CA ALA A 86 -1.93 -3.43 -12.28
C ALA A 86 -3.40 -3.62 -11.85
N ALA A 87 -3.86 -2.79 -10.90
CA ALA A 87 -5.27 -2.73 -10.52
C ALA A 87 -6.07 -1.79 -11.44
N THR A 88 -5.43 -0.82 -12.05
CA THR A 88 -5.88 0.04 -13.14
C THR A 88 -4.77 0.08 -14.18
N ASP A 89 -5.01 0.64 -15.36
CA ASP A 89 -3.89 0.96 -16.26
C ASP A 89 -2.88 1.78 -15.48
N ALA A 90 -1.62 1.38 -15.55
CA ALA A 90 -0.55 1.94 -14.74
C ALA A 90 0.74 2.13 -15.54
N GLU A 91 1.55 3.10 -15.13
CA GLU A 91 2.90 3.30 -15.59
C GLU A 91 3.86 3.21 -14.40
N LEU A 92 4.94 2.45 -14.59
CA LEU A 92 6.04 2.33 -13.65
C LEU A 92 7.29 2.96 -14.25
N LEU A 93 7.99 3.77 -13.48
CA LEU A 93 9.31 4.31 -13.84
C LEU A 93 10.38 3.49 -13.08
N VAL A 94 11.07 2.61 -13.78
CA VAL A 94 12.11 1.73 -13.22
C VAL A 94 13.45 2.44 -13.29
N LEU A 95 14.09 2.67 -12.15
CA LEU A 95 15.38 3.34 -12.08
C LEU A 95 16.48 2.45 -12.66
N ASN A 96 17.21 2.95 -13.67
CA ASN A 96 18.27 2.22 -14.37
C ASN A 96 19.67 2.57 -13.87
N ARG A 97 19.78 3.34 -12.79
CA ARG A 97 21.03 3.84 -12.24
C ARG A 97 21.15 3.44 -10.76
N GLU A 98 22.37 3.38 -10.29
CA GLU A 98 22.64 3.26 -8.86
C GLU A 98 22.13 4.52 -8.12
N ILE A 99 21.52 4.32 -6.95
CA ILE A 99 20.95 5.44 -6.17
C ILE A 99 22.05 6.42 -5.74
N GLY A 100 23.26 5.90 -5.47
CA GLY A 100 24.42 6.73 -5.15
C GLY A 100 24.79 7.71 -6.28
N ASP A 101 24.74 7.25 -7.54
CA ASP A 101 25.03 8.09 -8.71
C ASP A 101 23.99 9.21 -8.87
N VAL A 102 22.71 8.90 -8.58
CA VAL A 102 21.66 9.92 -8.62
C VAL A 102 21.88 10.96 -7.50
N LEU A 103 22.21 10.53 -6.28
CA LEU A 103 22.52 11.44 -5.18
C LEU A 103 23.68 12.39 -5.51
N CYS A 104 24.71 11.88 -6.19
CA CYS A 104 25.87 12.68 -6.59
C CYS A 104 25.55 13.66 -7.74
N SER A 105 24.71 13.26 -8.69
CA SER A 105 24.38 14.08 -9.86
C SER A 105 23.23 15.06 -9.65
N ASP A 106 22.28 14.70 -8.79
CA ASP A 106 21.08 15.46 -8.47
C ASP A 106 20.63 15.19 -7.02
N ALA A 107 21.21 15.92 -6.07
CA ALA A 107 20.95 15.74 -4.66
C ALA A 107 19.47 15.91 -4.26
N GLY A 108 18.73 16.78 -4.96
CA GLY A 108 17.30 17.00 -4.69
C GLY A 108 16.46 15.79 -5.07
N LEU A 109 16.67 15.25 -6.27
CA LEU A 109 15.99 14.05 -6.73
C LEU A 109 16.41 12.83 -5.92
N GLY A 110 17.71 12.69 -5.64
CA GLY A 110 18.22 11.60 -4.81
C GLY A 110 17.60 11.61 -3.41
N ALA A 111 17.50 12.77 -2.77
CA ALA A 111 16.84 12.90 -1.47
C ALA A 111 15.34 12.55 -1.53
N TRP A 112 14.66 12.90 -2.61
CA TRP A 112 13.27 12.49 -2.83
C TRP A 112 13.15 10.96 -2.97
N ILE A 113 14.02 10.33 -3.78
CA ILE A 113 14.07 8.87 -3.94
C ILE A 113 14.25 8.17 -2.59
N VAL A 114 15.21 8.61 -1.79
CA VAL A 114 15.49 8.03 -0.46
C VAL A 114 14.27 8.15 0.46
N ARG A 115 13.59 9.31 0.48
CA ARG A 115 12.35 9.47 1.27
C ARG A 115 11.24 8.55 0.79
N ALA A 116 11.03 8.43 -0.53
CA ALA A 116 10.02 7.54 -1.10
C ALA A 116 10.30 6.07 -0.74
N MET A 117 11.55 5.64 -0.79
CA MET A 117 11.95 4.30 -0.36
C MET A 117 11.75 4.08 1.14
N ALA A 118 12.13 5.05 1.97
CA ALA A 118 11.92 4.98 3.42
C ALA A 118 10.43 4.85 3.79
N SER A 119 9.56 5.62 3.12
CA SER A 119 8.11 5.49 3.28
C SER A 119 7.61 4.10 2.86
N ALA A 120 8.10 3.57 1.74
CA ALA A 120 7.73 2.23 1.29
C ALA A 120 8.14 1.13 2.28
N VAL A 121 9.30 1.28 2.94
CA VAL A 121 9.76 0.36 3.99
C VAL A 121 8.86 0.47 5.22
N ALA A 122 8.58 1.68 5.70
CA ALA A 122 7.70 1.91 6.86
C ALA A 122 6.29 1.32 6.64
N ASP A 123 5.71 1.48 5.46
CA ASP A 123 4.42 0.88 5.09
C ASP A 123 4.44 -0.65 5.15
N ARG A 124 5.56 -1.26 4.74
CA ARG A 124 5.75 -2.72 4.81
C ARG A 124 5.90 -3.19 6.26
N GLU A 125 6.68 -2.51 7.08
CA GLU A 125 6.84 -2.81 8.51
C GLU A 125 5.49 -2.74 9.23
N LEU A 126 4.69 -1.71 8.96
CA LEU A 126 3.34 -1.60 9.50
C LEU A 126 2.45 -2.77 9.02
N SER A 127 2.55 -3.16 7.74
CA SER A 127 1.79 -4.31 7.21
C SER A 127 2.20 -5.62 7.86
N VAL A 128 3.48 -5.81 8.21
CA VAL A 128 3.97 -6.97 8.96
C VAL A 128 3.42 -6.95 10.39
N ALA A 129 3.49 -5.80 11.07
CA ALA A 129 2.92 -5.66 12.42
C ALA A 129 1.41 -5.98 12.44
N ILE A 130 0.66 -5.50 11.45
CA ILE A 130 -0.76 -5.83 11.27
C ILE A 130 -0.95 -7.33 11.08
N ALA A 131 -0.14 -7.99 10.25
CA ALA A 131 -0.26 -9.42 9.98
C ALA A 131 -0.01 -10.30 11.21
N LEU A 132 0.77 -9.82 12.17
CA LEU A 132 1.06 -10.50 13.45
C LEU A 132 -0.07 -10.35 14.49
N GLU A 133 -1.04 -9.45 14.28
CA GLU A 133 -2.19 -9.33 15.19
C GLU A 133 -3.05 -10.59 15.10
N PRO A 134 -3.24 -11.33 16.21
CA PRO A 134 -3.93 -12.62 16.19
C PRO A 134 -5.44 -12.49 15.99
N ARG A 135 -6.05 -11.40 16.46
CA ARG A 135 -7.50 -11.19 16.37
C ARG A 135 -7.88 -10.61 15.03
N LEU A 136 -8.71 -11.32 14.26
CA LEU A 136 -9.07 -10.94 12.89
C LEU A 136 -9.72 -9.55 12.82
N GLU A 137 -10.66 -9.27 13.70
CA GLU A 137 -11.38 -7.98 13.73
C GLU A 137 -10.38 -6.82 13.95
N ARG A 138 -9.47 -6.97 14.93
CA ARG A 138 -8.45 -5.96 15.21
C ARG A 138 -7.47 -5.80 14.03
N ARG A 139 -7.03 -6.90 13.45
CA ARG A 139 -6.19 -6.90 12.24
C ARG A 139 -6.87 -6.18 11.08
N LEU A 140 -8.18 -6.40 10.90
CA LEU A 140 -8.98 -5.75 9.87
C LEU A 140 -9.10 -4.23 10.12
N VAL A 141 -9.40 -3.81 11.35
CA VAL A 141 -9.46 -2.37 11.72
C VAL A 141 -8.12 -1.69 11.47
N LEU A 142 -7.02 -2.29 11.91
CA LEU A 142 -5.67 -1.72 11.69
C LEU A 142 -5.37 -1.58 10.20
N LYS A 143 -5.74 -2.58 9.39
CA LYS A 143 -5.56 -2.50 7.92
C LYS A 143 -6.44 -1.43 7.29
N LEU A 144 -7.69 -1.31 7.70
CA LEU A 144 -8.58 -0.25 7.21
C LEU A 144 -8.04 1.15 7.57
N ARG A 145 -7.47 1.32 8.78
CA ARG A 145 -6.82 2.58 9.20
C ARG A 145 -5.60 2.87 8.33
N GLN A 146 -4.69 1.91 8.14
CA GLN A 146 -3.54 2.06 7.24
C GLN A 146 -3.97 2.47 5.82
N LEU A 147 -5.05 1.89 5.30
CA LEU A 147 -5.60 2.29 4.01
C LEU A 147 -6.21 3.70 4.06
N ALA A 148 -6.85 4.07 5.15
CA ALA A 148 -7.48 5.38 5.31
C ALA A 148 -6.47 6.52 5.47
N ASP A 149 -5.30 6.27 6.04
CA ASP A 149 -4.21 7.26 6.11
C ASP A 149 -3.76 7.69 4.71
N ARG A 150 -3.90 6.82 3.72
CA ARG A 150 -3.49 7.07 2.34
C ARG A 150 -4.65 7.45 1.40
N TRP A 151 -5.80 6.80 1.56
CA TRP A 151 -6.98 6.94 0.68
C TRP A 151 -8.22 7.42 1.42
N GLY A 152 -8.06 7.93 2.62
CA GLY A 152 -9.15 8.42 3.43
C GLY A 152 -9.54 9.86 3.09
N LYS A 153 -10.85 10.12 3.12
CA LYS A 153 -11.41 11.48 3.08
C LYS A 153 -12.17 11.74 4.38
N VAL A 154 -11.79 12.79 5.08
CA VAL A 154 -12.48 13.20 6.30
C VAL A 154 -13.92 13.61 5.96
N THR A 155 -14.87 13.06 6.72
CA THR A 155 -16.31 13.36 6.62
C THR A 155 -16.87 13.60 8.03
N PRO A 156 -18.09 14.17 8.16
CA PRO A 156 -18.73 14.32 9.47
C PRO A 156 -18.96 12.99 10.21
N GLU A 157 -19.05 11.87 9.49
CA GLU A 157 -19.30 10.54 10.07
C GLU A 157 -18.01 9.79 10.44
N GLY A 158 -16.84 10.31 10.05
CA GLY A 158 -15.53 9.68 10.22
C GLY A 158 -14.67 9.78 8.98
N VAL A 159 -13.66 8.90 8.86
CA VAL A 159 -12.78 8.84 7.69
C VAL A 159 -13.34 7.84 6.68
N ARG A 160 -13.83 8.35 5.56
CA ARG A 160 -14.32 7.54 4.45
C ARG A 160 -13.16 7.05 3.60
N LEU A 161 -13.05 5.74 3.42
CA LEU A 161 -12.07 5.15 2.52
C LEU A 161 -12.48 5.41 1.06
N ASP A 162 -11.72 6.24 0.34
CA ASP A 162 -11.94 6.56 -1.08
C ASP A 162 -11.22 5.55 -2.01
N LEU A 163 -11.22 4.31 -1.59
CA LEU A 163 -10.66 3.17 -2.30
C LEU A 163 -11.72 2.07 -2.38
N ARG A 164 -11.98 1.60 -3.59
CA ARG A 164 -12.86 0.44 -3.76
C ARG A 164 -12.04 -0.82 -3.51
N VAL A 165 -12.29 -1.45 -2.37
CA VAL A 165 -11.65 -2.71 -1.99
C VAL A 165 -12.74 -3.77 -1.78
N THR A 166 -12.55 -4.91 -2.39
CA THR A 166 -13.45 -6.07 -2.20
C THR A 166 -13.10 -6.82 -0.91
N HIS A 167 -14.04 -7.62 -0.39
CA HIS A 167 -13.76 -8.50 0.75
C HIS A 167 -12.65 -9.52 0.45
N GLN A 168 -12.51 -9.95 -0.82
CA GLN A 168 -11.42 -10.81 -1.24
C GLN A 168 -10.08 -10.08 -1.13
N GLU A 169 -9.98 -8.86 -1.66
CA GLU A 169 -8.74 -8.07 -1.59
C GLU A 169 -8.35 -7.76 -0.14
N LEU A 170 -9.31 -7.41 0.73
CA LEU A 170 -9.04 -7.25 2.17
C LEU A 170 -8.51 -8.55 2.78
N GLY A 171 -9.13 -9.68 2.43
CA GLY A 171 -8.66 -11.00 2.86
C GLY A 171 -7.24 -11.30 2.38
N ASP A 172 -6.94 -11.00 1.13
CA ASP A 172 -5.61 -11.19 0.55
C ASP A 172 -4.55 -10.31 1.24
N MET A 173 -4.92 -9.10 1.70
CA MET A 173 -4.01 -8.18 2.42
C MET A 173 -3.71 -8.64 3.85
N ILE A 174 -4.68 -9.23 4.55
CA ILE A 174 -4.53 -9.57 5.99
C ILE A 174 -4.47 -11.08 6.26
N GLY A 175 -4.48 -11.88 5.21
CA GLY A 175 -4.34 -13.33 5.35
C GLY A 175 -5.61 -14.04 5.84
N ALA A 176 -6.80 -13.57 5.45
CA ALA A 176 -8.08 -14.15 5.84
C ALA A 176 -8.92 -14.59 4.63
N ALA A 177 -9.85 -15.50 4.84
CA ALA A 177 -10.82 -15.88 3.81
C ALA A 177 -11.86 -14.77 3.62
N ARG A 178 -12.41 -14.65 2.41
CA ARG A 178 -13.44 -13.66 2.06
C ARG A 178 -14.65 -13.71 3.01
N GLU A 179 -15.09 -14.93 3.36
CA GLU A 179 -16.22 -15.17 4.25
C GLU A 179 -15.93 -14.64 5.65
N SER A 180 -14.70 -14.87 6.14
CA SER A 180 -14.25 -14.37 7.45
C SER A 180 -14.22 -12.83 7.49
N ILE A 181 -13.79 -12.18 6.38
CA ILE A 181 -13.83 -10.72 6.25
C ILE A 181 -15.28 -10.22 6.30
N THR A 182 -16.20 -10.90 5.60
CA THR A 182 -17.62 -10.51 5.61
C THR A 182 -18.20 -10.53 7.02
N VAL A 183 -17.90 -11.58 7.80
CA VAL A 183 -18.35 -11.70 9.20
C VAL A 183 -17.69 -10.63 10.08
N ALA A 184 -16.38 -10.43 9.94
CA ALA A 184 -15.65 -9.44 10.72
C ALA A 184 -16.13 -8.00 10.46
N LEU A 185 -16.40 -7.63 9.21
CA LEU A 185 -16.98 -6.32 8.87
C LEU A 185 -18.37 -6.13 9.51
N GLY A 186 -19.22 -7.16 9.51
CA GLY A 186 -20.51 -7.13 10.19
C GLY A 186 -20.37 -6.85 11.67
N ARG A 187 -19.49 -7.59 12.37
CA ARG A 187 -19.23 -7.38 13.81
C ARG A 187 -18.71 -5.97 14.13
N LEU A 188 -17.76 -5.47 13.32
CA LEU A 188 -17.24 -4.11 13.50
C LEU A 188 -18.32 -3.05 13.28
N GLN A 189 -19.25 -3.29 12.36
CA GLN A 189 -20.40 -2.40 12.13
C GLN A 189 -21.38 -2.46 13.32
N ASP A 190 -21.67 -3.64 13.86
CA ASP A 190 -22.52 -3.82 15.02
C ASP A 190 -21.92 -3.16 16.28
N GLN A 191 -20.58 -3.17 16.40
CA GLN A 191 -19.83 -2.48 17.45
C GLN A 191 -19.74 -0.96 17.24
N GLY A 192 -20.18 -0.49 16.08
CA GLY A 192 -20.15 0.93 15.74
C GLY A 192 -18.76 1.48 15.38
N GLU A 193 -17.75 0.65 15.17
CA GLU A 193 -16.39 1.07 14.79
C GLU A 193 -16.30 1.53 13.34
N ILE A 194 -17.13 0.93 12.48
CA ILE A 194 -17.20 1.27 11.05
C ILE A 194 -18.64 1.41 10.58
N ILE A 195 -18.80 2.07 9.43
CA ILE A 195 -20.05 2.07 8.67
C ILE A 195 -19.77 1.50 7.29
N VAL A 196 -20.46 0.46 6.89
CA VAL A 196 -20.36 -0.11 5.54
C VAL A 196 -21.57 0.34 4.72
N ARG A 197 -21.33 1.08 3.63
CA ARG A 197 -22.38 1.54 2.70
C ARG A 197 -22.03 1.11 1.28
N ARG A 198 -22.75 0.12 0.73
CA ARG A 198 -22.51 -0.45 -0.61
C ARG A 198 -21.06 -0.92 -0.76
N ARG A 199 -20.17 -0.11 -1.37
CA ARG A 199 -18.76 -0.42 -1.62
C ARG A 199 -17.82 0.54 -0.90
N THR A 200 -18.30 1.24 0.11
CA THR A 200 -17.56 2.25 0.85
C THR A 200 -17.54 1.88 2.32
N VAL A 201 -16.38 1.97 2.93
CA VAL A 201 -16.17 1.81 4.38
C VAL A 201 -15.86 3.19 4.96
N ILE A 202 -16.54 3.56 6.04
CA ILE A 202 -16.24 4.74 6.83
C ILE A 202 -15.75 4.25 8.18
N ILE A 203 -14.56 4.65 8.58
CA ILE A 203 -13.99 4.36 9.88
C ILE A 203 -14.42 5.50 10.79
N ARG A 204 -15.16 5.18 11.84
CA ARG A 204 -15.55 6.20 12.83
C ARG A 204 -14.33 6.63 13.61
N ARG A 205 -14.25 7.92 13.97
CA ARG A 205 -13.30 8.38 14.98
C ARG A 205 -13.63 7.64 16.27
N MET A 206 -12.70 6.85 16.75
CA MET A 206 -12.67 6.55 18.16
C MET A 206 -12.23 7.86 18.82
N ASP A 207 -13.14 8.54 19.50
CA ASP A 207 -12.72 9.53 20.50
C ASP A 207 -11.76 8.78 21.42
N ASP A 208 -10.62 9.42 21.73
CA ASP A 208 -9.61 8.91 22.66
C ASP A 208 -10.25 8.70 24.04
N GLN A 209 -10.98 7.61 24.22
CA GLN A 209 -11.48 7.13 25.51
C GLN A 209 -10.53 6.05 26.08
N ASP A 210 -9.23 6.22 25.89
CA ASP A 210 -8.23 5.71 26.82
C ASP A 210 -7.66 6.88 27.62
N GLY A 211 -8.60 7.63 28.24
CA GLY A 211 -8.29 8.56 29.30
C GLY A 211 -7.77 7.84 30.50
N THR A 212 -6.49 8.00 30.77
CA THR A 212 -5.89 8.03 32.10
C THR A 212 -6.91 7.82 33.25
N ALA A 213 -7.03 6.59 33.71
CA ALA A 213 -7.38 6.37 35.10
C ALA A 213 -6.21 6.90 35.93
N THR A 214 -6.26 8.18 36.28
CA THR A 214 -5.47 8.78 37.34
C THR A 214 -5.93 8.10 38.61
N ASP A 215 -5.17 7.12 39.06
CA ASP A 215 -5.29 6.55 40.41
C ASP A 215 -4.83 7.65 41.39
N THR A 216 -5.80 8.27 42.05
CA THR A 216 -5.58 9.20 43.15
C THR A 216 -6.05 8.50 44.40
N ALA A 217 -5.15 7.93 45.15
CA ALA A 217 -5.25 7.74 46.59
C ALA A 217 -3.87 7.38 47.16
#